data_c1663329bb578d5118a17e0f6ba3f97f
#
_entry.id   c1663329bb578d5118a17e0f6ba3f97f
#
_cell.length_a   1.000
_cell.length_b   1.000
_cell.length_c   1.000
_cell.angle_alpha   90.00
_cell.angle_beta   90.00
_cell.angle_gamma   90.00
#
_symmetry.space_group_name_H-M   'P 1'
#
loop_
_entity.id
_entity.type
_entity.pdbx_description
1 polymer ?
#
loop_
_entity_poly.entity_id
_entity_poly.type
_entity_poly.pdbx_seq_one_letter_code
_entity_poly.pdbx_strand_id
1 'polypeptide(L)'
;MHSTFTQAIRVHHFGGPEVLQWEAVELPLPAPGEVRIRQTAVGLNFIDTYHRSGLYPLALPAGIGTEAAGVVEALGSGSGPGGVAVGDRVAYTGLPPGAYAERRNWPAERLVKLPASITEEVAAAAMLKGLTAWYLLRRSYRVQPGDTVLLYAAAGGTGTLLSQWAAALGATVIGVAGSAAKAELARAHGCAETVLTDDPDFVKKVRDLSGGGVAVVYDSIGRDTFFKSLDCLRRHGTMVTFGNASGAVEPFSPMELARRGSLHLTRPSLFDFIATRADLEAGTGELFGLITEGAVRIAIGQRYPLSDAARAHGDLEGRRTTGATILEP
;
A
#
# COMPACT_ATOMS: atom_id res chain seq x y z
N MET A 1 29.46 11.13 -22.48
CA MET A 1 28.44 10.20 -21.96
C MET A 1 27.11 10.90 -22.13
N HIS A 2 26.17 10.33 -22.85
CA HIS A 2 24.93 11.03 -23.16
C HIS A 2 23.88 10.64 -22.12
N SER A 3 23.40 11.63 -21.32
CA SER A 3 22.16 11.54 -20.58
C SER A 3 21.00 11.38 -21.56
N THR A 4 19.97 10.65 -21.15
CA THR A 4 18.72 10.54 -21.90
C THR A 4 17.64 11.31 -21.17
N PHE A 5 16.54 11.65 -21.85
CA PHE A 5 15.36 12.23 -21.21
C PHE A 5 14.30 11.15 -21.02
N THR A 6 13.49 11.31 -20.00
CA THR A 6 12.29 10.52 -19.74
C THR A 6 11.14 11.43 -19.36
N GLN A 7 9.91 11.04 -19.68
CA GLN A 7 8.75 11.73 -19.17
C GLN A 7 8.45 11.26 -17.75
N ALA A 8 8.11 12.20 -16.86
CA ALA A 8 7.79 11.93 -15.46
C ALA A 8 6.82 12.95 -14.86
N ILE A 9 6.13 12.55 -13.82
CA ILE A 9 5.37 13.47 -12.98
C ILE A 9 6.29 14.07 -11.93
N ARG A 10 6.29 15.40 -11.84
CA ARG A 10 7.03 16.16 -10.83
C ARG A 10 6.10 17.09 -10.07
N VAL A 11 6.52 17.42 -8.85
CA VAL A 11 5.93 18.47 -8.01
C VAL A 11 6.98 19.53 -7.70
N HIS A 12 6.65 20.79 -7.92
CA HIS A 12 7.52 21.94 -7.66
C HIS A 12 7.11 22.70 -6.41
N HIS A 13 5.88 22.46 -5.91
CA HIS A 13 5.34 22.93 -4.64
C HIS A 13 4.27 21.94 -4.15
N PHE A 14 4.05 21.89 -2.84
CA PHE A 14 3.02 21.03 -2.27
C PHE A 14 1.62 21.59 -2.55
N GLY A 15 0.64 20.70 -2.72
CA GLY A 15 -0.73 21.11 -3.01
C GLY A 15 -1.68 19.97 -3.31
N GLY A 16 -2.80 20.30 -3.95
CA GLY A 16 -3.78 19.36 -4.47
C GLY A 16 -3.29 18.62 -5.71
N PRO A 17 -4.15 17.80 -6.37
CA PRO A 17 -3.78 17.04 -7.57
C PRO A 17 -3.23 17.91 -8.71
N GLU A 18 -3.62 19.17 -8.80
CA GLU A 18 -3.23 20.15 -9.83
C GLU A 18 -1.73 20.47 -9.85
N VAL A 19 -0.99 20.16 -8.77
CA VAL A 19 0.46 20.41 -8.72
C VAL A 19 1.29 19.36 -9.42
N LEU A 20 0.68 18.25 -9.84
CA LEU A 20 1.33 17.17 -10.57
C LEU A 20 1.57 17.58 -12.02
N GLN A 21 2.83 17.78 -12.39
CA GLN A 21 3.23 18.23 -13.71
C GLN A 21 3.88 17.10 -14.50
N TRP A 22 3.42 16.86 -15.73
CA TRP A 22 4.02 15.94 -16.69
C TRP A 22 5.09 16.66 -17.48
N GLU A 23 6.34 16.28 -17.28
CA GLU A 23 7.47 16.98 -17.88
C GLU A 23 8.62 16.04 -18.27
N ALA A 24 9.44 16.49 -19.22
CA ALA A 24 10.68 15.80 -19.57
C ALA A 24 11.75 16.09 -18.51
N VAL A 25 12.31 15.04 -17.95
CA VAL A 25 13.40 15.13 -16.96
C VAL A 25 14.65 14.44 -17.49
N GLU A 26 15.80 14.98 -17.14
CA GLU A 26 17.07 14.34 -17.46
C GLU A 26 17.23 13.05 -16.64
N LEU A 27 17.57 11.95 -17.33
CA LEU A 27 17.83 10.65 -16.73
C LEU A 27 19.29 10.29 -16.95
N PRO A 28 20.15 10.45 -15.91
CA PRO A 28 21.56 10.13 -16.01
C PRO A 28 21.77 8.62 -16.26
N LEU A 29 22.96 8.20 -16.71
CA LEU A 29 23.28 6.78 -16.79
C LEU A 29 23.14 6.14 -15.40
N PRO A 30 22.74 4.85 -15.31
CA PRO A 30 22.68 4.17 -14.03
C PRO A 30 24.04 4.23 -13.31
N ALA A 31 24.03 4.64 -12.06
CA ALA A 31 25.21 4.67 -11.20
C ALA A 31 25.70 3.24 -10.88
N PRO A 32 26.92 3.06 -10.33
CA PRO A 32 27.35 1.77 -9.84
C PRO A 32 26.34 1.17 -8.85
N GLY A 33 25.95 -0.10 -9.10
CA GLY A 33 24.92 -0.79 -8.31
C GLY A 33 23.47 -0.49 -8.69
N GLU A 34 23.23 0.45 -9.60
CA GLU A 34 21.89 0.75 -10.12
C GLU A 34 21.62 0.06 -11.45
N VAL A 35 20.35 -0.06 -11.77
CA VAL A 35 19.86 -0.44 -13.09
C VAL A 35 18.85 0.57 -13.58
N ARG A 36 18.71 0.70 -14.92
CA ARG A 36 17.62 1.42 -15.54
C ARG A 36 16.46 0.49 -15.81
N ILE A 37 15.28 0.88 -15.39
CA ILE A 37 14.03 0.16 -15.62
C ILE A 37 13.20 0.98 -16.61
N ARG A 38 12.75 0.38 -17.70
CA ARG A 38 11.63 0.87 -18.50
C ARG A 38 10.37 0.35 -17.80
N GLN A 39 9.62 1.25 -17.20
CA GLN A 39 8.41 0.91 -16.47
C GLN A 39 7.26 0.62 -17.42
N THR A 40 6.46 -0.38 -17.13
CA THR A 40 5.29 -0.80 -17.92
C THR A 40 3.99 -0.69 -17.13
N ALA A 41 4.10 -0.58 -15.80
CA ALA A 41 2.99 -0.33 -14.92
C ALA A 41 3.50 0.36 -13.64
N VAL A 42 2.75 1.33 -13.15
CA VAL A 42 3.06 2.09 -11.93
C VAL A 42 1.86 2.01 -11.00
N GLY A 43 2.09 1.70 -9.73
CA GLY A 43 1.02 1.63 -8.73
C GLY A 43 0.74 3.00 -8.11
N LEU A 44 -0.54 3.34 -7.97
CA LEU A 44 -1.00 4.50 -7.23
C LEU A 44 -1.34 4.11 -5.79
N ASN A 45 -0.86 4.89 -4.82
CA ASN A 45 -1.07 4.67 -3.40
C ASN A 45 -1.43 5.95 -2.64
N PHE A 46 -2.08 5.82 -1.50
CA PHE A 46 -2.40 6.97 -0.65
C PHE A 46 -1.16 7.70 -0.14
N ILE A 47 -0.04 7.01 0.07
CA ILE A 47 1.21 7.65 0.48
C ILE A 47 1.71 8.67 -0.57
N ASP A 48 1.39 8.46 -1.84
CA ASP A 48 1.76 9.37 -2.91
C ASP A 48 1.04 10.72 -2.77
N THR A 49 -0.20 10.70 -2.26
CA THR A 49 -0.93 11.93 -1.92
C THR A 49 -0.32 12.66 -0.73
N TYR A 50 0.24 11.93 0.25
CA TYR A 50 0.93 12.52 1.40
C TYR A 50 2.24 13.20 0.99
N HIS A 51 2.99 12.60 0.06
CA HIS A 51 4.19 13.21 -0.52
C HIS A 51 3.82 14.47 -1.33
N ARG A 52 2.80 14.38 -2.19
CA ARG A 52 2.35 15.50 -3.01
C ARG A 52 1.85 16.68 -2.16
N SER A 53 1.08 16.42 -1.10
CA SER A 53 0.51 17.46 -0.24
C SER A 53 1.46 18.03 0.79
N GLY A 54 2.64 17.40 0.99
CA GLY A 54 3.62 17.80 2.00
C GLY A 54 3.33 17.28 3.40
N LEU A 55 2.32 16.41 3.60
CA LEU A 55 2.13 15.70 4.87
C LEU A 55 3.37 14.85 5.21
N TYR A 56 3.98 14.24 4.18
CA TYR A 56 5.31 13.64 4.25
C TYR A 56 6.25 14.46 3.38
N PRO A 57 6.99 15.41 3.96
CA PRO A 57 7.73 16.42 3.21
C PRO A 57 8.85 15.81 2.37
N LEU A 58 9.05 16.39 1.17
CA LEU A 58 10.12 16.07 0.24
C LEU A 58 10.94 17.32 -0.06
N ALA A 59 12.21 17.12 -0.43
CA ALA A 59 12.98 18.18 -1.06
C ALA A 59 12.46 18.43 -2.48
N LEU A 60 12.01 19.64 -2.76
CA LEU A 60 11.44 20.03 -4.06
C LEU A 60 12.48 20.66 -4.98
N PRO A 61 12.35 20.48 -6.32
CA PRO A 61 11.33 19.72 -7.03
C PRO A 61 11.53 18.20 -6.88
N ALA A 62 10.43 17.43 -6.72
CA ALA A 62 10.48 16.00 -6.47
C ALA A 62 9.66 15.17 -7.47
N GLY A 63 10.08 13.93 -7.70
CA GLY A 63 9.24 12.91 -8.31
C GLY A 63 8.26 12.32 -7.30
N ILE A 64 7.15 11.77 -7.75
CA ILE A 64 6.10 11.13 -6.95
C ILE A 64 6.01 9.64 -7.34
N GLY A 65 5.35 8.84 -6.50
CA GLY A 65 5.15 7.41 -6.70
C GLY A 65 6.20 6.56 -6.00
N THR A 66 5.75 5.44 -5.45
CA THR A 66 6.56 4.59 -4.56
C THR A 66 6.65 3.14 -5.02
N GLU A 67 5.92 2.72 -6.05
CA GLU A 67 6.00 1.38 -6.62
C GLU A 67 5.83 1.38 -8.14
N ALA A 68 6.52 0.46 -8.80
CA ALA A 68 6.33 0.18 -10.22
C ALA A 68 6.86 -1.23 -10.56
N ALA A 69 6.49 -1.66 -11.78
CA ALA A 69 7.05 -2.83 -12.43
C ALA A 69 7.44 -2.51 -13.88
N GLY A 70 8.38 -3.27 -14.42
CA GLY A 70 8.86 -3.08 -15.79
C GLY A 70 9.98 -4.02 -16.14
N VAL A 71 10.77 -3.63 -17.13
CA VAL A 71 11.86 -4.42 -17.70
C VAL A 71 13.18 -3.69 -17.50
N VAL A 72 14.21 -4.41 -17.09
CA VAL A 72 15.57 -3.86 -16.98
C VAL A 72 16.10 -3.53 -18.39
N GLU A 73 16.46 -2.28 -18.61
CA GLU A 73 16.89 -1.74 -19.90
C GLU A 73 18.42 -1.54 -19.98
N ALA A 74 19.05 -1.20 -18.84
CA ALA A 74 20.49 -1.02 -18.74
C ALA A 74 20.99 -1.31 -17.32
N LEU A 75 22.27 -1.63 -17.22
CA LEU A 75 22.97 -1.89 -15.96
C LEU A 75 24.04 -0.84 -15.72
N GLY A 76 24.13 -0.32 -14.51
CA GLY A 76 25.31 0.37 -14.03
C GLY A 76 26.45 -0.61 -13.70
N SER A 77 27.66 -0.11 -13.54
CA SER A 77 28.78 -0.96 -13.16
C SER A 77 28.53 -1.57 -11.76
N GLY A 78 28.90 -2.83 -11.56
CA GLY A 78 28.75 -3.52 -10.28
C GLY A 78 27.28 -3.83 -9.89
N SER A 79 26.32 -3.72 -10.79
CA SER A 79 24.92 -4.05 -10.52
C SER A 79 24.59 -5.55 -10.46
N GLY A 80 25.63 -6.40 -10.39
CA GLY A 80 25.51 -7.84 -10.27
C GLY A 80 25.00 -8.46 -8.95
N PRO A 81 25.08 -7.79 -7.77
CA PRO A 81 24.67 -8.43 -6.51
C PRO A 81 23.20 -8.83 -6.41
N GLY A 82 22.31 -8.25 -7.21
CA GLY A 82 20.89 -8.63 -7.26
C GLY A 82 20.55 -9.73 -8.25
N GLY A 83 21.52 -10.25 -9.01
CA GLY A 83 21.29 -11.29 -10.03
C GLY A 83 20.37 -10.85 -11.16
N VAL A 84 20.18 -9.53 -11.39
CA VAL A 84 19.35 -8.98 -12.47
C VAL A 84 20.16 -8.78 -13.75
N ALA A 85 19.52 -8.99 -14.89
CA ALA A 85 20.08 -8.83 -16.23
C ALA A 85 19.16 -7.93 -17.09
N VAL A 86 19.72 -7.36 -18.16
CA VAL A 86 18.91 -6.68 -19.18
C VAL A 86 17.88 -7.64 -19.74
N GLY A 87 16.63 -7.19 -19.83
CA GLY A 87 15.48 -8.00 -20.23
C GLY A 87 14.72 -8.67 -19.07
N ASP A 88 15.27 -8.69 -17.86
CA ASP A 88 14.55 -9.22 -16.71
C ASP A 88 13.32 -8.38 -16.38
N ARG A 89 12.21 -9.06 -16.11
CA ARG A 89 10.98 -8.49 -15.59
C ARG A 89 11.12 -8.31 -14.08
N VAL A 90 10.91 -7.09 -13.61
CA VAL A 90 11.17 -6.71 -12.22
C VAL A 90 10.07 -5.81 -11.67
N ALA A 91 9.94 -5.81 -10.34
CA ALA A 91 9.14 -4.84 -9.61
C ALA A 91 9.92 -4.29 -8.42
N TYR A 92 9.48 -3.15 -7.91
CA TYR A 92 10.03 -2.54 -6.71
C TYR A 92 8.98 -1.73 -5.97
N THR A 93 9.23 -1.53 -4.68
CA THR A 93 8.61 -0.48 -3.87
C THR A 93 9.67 0.11 -2.96
N GLY A 94 9.62 1.43 -2.75
CA GLY A 94 10.62 2.07 -1.90
C GLY A 94 10.69 3.59 -1.99
N LEU A 95 11.60 4.13 -1.18
CA LEU A 95 11.96 5.54 -1.12
C LEU A 95 13.39 5.75 -1.64
N PRO A 96 13.70 6.93 -2.21
CA PRO A 96 12.83 8.10 -2.38
C PRO A 96 11.75 7.85 -3.42
N PRO A 97 10.61 8.61 -3.39
CA PRO A 97 9.58 8.52 -4.41
C PRO A 97 10.10 8.96 -5.78
N GLY A 98 9.36 8.67 -6.84
CA GLY A 98 9.74 8.99 -8.24
C GLY A 98 9.38 7.87 -9.21
N ALA A 99 8.48 6.96 -8.82
CA ALA A 99 8.01 5.89 -9.69
C ALA A 99 7.08 6.38 -10.81
N TYR A 100 6.53 7.60 -10.73
CA TYR A 100 5.70 8.16 -11.79
C TYR A 100 6.55 8.69 -12.94
N ALA A 101 7.18 7.77 -13.65
CA ALA A 101 8.06 8.04 -14.78
C ALA A 101 8.00 6.88 -15.78
N GLU A 102 8.29 7.14 -17.06
CA GLU A 102 8.42 6.07 -18.05
C GLU A 102 9.67 5.20 -17.79
N ARG A 103 10.75 5.85 -17.31
CA ARG A 103 12.03 5.20 -16.98
C ARG A 103 12.57 5.71 -15.67
N ARG A 104 13.23 4.83 -14.94
CA ARG A 104 13.86 5.16 -13.65
C ARG A 104 15.13 4.35 -13.44
N ASN A 105 16.15 4.99 -12.85
CA ASN A 105 17.27 4.27 -12.27
C ASN A 105 16.92 3.86 -10.84
N TRP A 106 17.25 2.62 -10.46
CA TRP A 106 16.93 2.08 -9.15
C TRP A 106 18.02 1.11 -8.67
N PRO A 107 18.33 1.04 -7.35
CA PRO A 107 19.29 0.08 -6.82
C PRO A 107 18.91 -1.37 -7.16
N ALA A 108 19.82 -2.11 -7.77
CA ALA A 108 19.61 -3.50 -8.20
C ALA A 108 19.22 -4.42 -7.02
N GLU A 109 19.84 -4.19 -5.87
CA GLU A 109 19.58 -4.96 -4.64
C GLU A 109 18.15 -4.79 -4.08
N ARG A 110 17.45 -3.73 -4.51
CA ARG A 110 16.07 -3.44 -4.07
C ARG A 110 15.02 -3.92 -5.07
N LEU A 111 15.44 -4.56 -6.15
CA LEU A 111 14.56 -5.12 -7.17
C LEU A 111 14.14 -6.55 -6.82
N VAL A 112 12.91 -6.87 -7.18
CA VAL A 112 12.36 -8.23 -7.11
C VAL A 112 12.12 -8.72 -8.54
N LYS A 113 12.73 -9.84 -8.92
CA LYS A 113 12.45 -10.50 -10.20
C LYS A 113 11.05 -11.09 -10.16
N LEU A 114 10.29 -10.88 -11.23
CA LEU A 114 8.93 -11.40 -11.31
C LEU A 114 8.92 -12.87 -11.73
N PRO A 115 8.19 -13.73 -11.01
CA PRO A 115 7.87 -15.07 -11.49
C PRO A 115 7.11 -15.01 -12.83
N ALA A 116 7.20 -16.03 -13.65
CA ALA A 116 6.52 -16.08 -14.94
C ALA A 116 4.99 -15.94 -14.82
N SER A 117 4.41 -16.40 -13.70
CA SER A 117 2.98 -16.33 -13.39
C SER A 117 2.48 -14.93 -12.99
N ILE A 118 3.39 -14.00 -12.68
CA ILE A 118 3.04 -12.64 -12.23
C ILE A 118 3.31 -11.65 -13.37
N THR A 119 2.26 -10.93 -13.81
CA THR A 119 2.42 -9.85 -14.79
C THR A 119 2.93 -8.58 -14.12
N GLU A 120 3.51 -7.65 -14.90
CA GLU A 120 3.97 -6.36 -14.40
C GLU A 120 2.81 -5.53 -13.81
N GLU A 121 1.63 -5.58 -14.42
CA GLU A 121 0.43 -4.92 -13.89
C GLU A 121 0.04 -5.45 -12.50
N VAL A 122 0.00 -6.78 -12.35
CA VAL A 122 -0.28 -7.43 -11.06
C VAL A 122 0.78 -7.04 -10.04
N ALA A 123 2.05 -7.03 -10.42
CA ALA A 123 3.13 -6.65 -9.53
C ALA A 123 3.04 -5.17 -9.10
N ALA A 124 2.82 -4.24 -10.04
CA ALA A 124 2.67 -2.81 -9.75
C ALA A 124 1.41 -2.51 -8.91
N ALA A 125 0.37 -3.34 -9.03
CA ALA A 125 -0.85 -3.23 -8.22
C ALA A 125 -0.70 -3.84 -6.82
N ALA A 126 0.31 -4.70 -6.61
CA ALA A 126 0.42 -5.56 -5.43
C ALA A 126 1.63 -5.28 -4.54
N MET A 127 2.75 -4.77 -5.06
CA MET A 127 4.01 -4.70 -4.29
C MET A 127 3.86 -3.94 -2.97
N LEU A 128 3.51 -2.67 -3.00
CA LEU A 128 3.37 -1.86 -1.79
C LEU A 128 2.20 -2.35 -0.93
N LYS A 129 1.06 -2.61 -1.56
CA LYS A 129 -0.18 -3.00 -0.88
C LYS A 129 -0.06 -4.39 -0.24
N GLY A 130 0.54 -5.34 -0.96
CA GLY A 130 0.74 -6.70 -0.50
C GLY A 130 1.82 -6.80 0.59
N LEU A 131 2.94 -6.09 0.42
CA LEU A 131 3.95 -6.01 1.48
C LEU A 131 3.41 -5.28 2.73
N THR A 132 2.49 -4.32 2.54
CA THR A 132 1.74 -3.72 3.65
C THR A 132 0.87 -4.77 4.34
N ALA A 133 0.10 -5.56 3.59
CA ALA A 133 -0.68 -6.65 4.17
C ALA A 133 0.21 -7.68 4.89
N TRP A 134 1.35 -8.05 4.30
CA TRP A 134 2.31 -8.97 4.89
C TRP A 134 2.79 -8.49 6.27
N TYR A 135 3.33 -7.27 6.37
CA TYR A 135 3.85 -6.84 7.66
C TYR A 135 2.72 -6.61 8.69
N LEU A 136 1.55 -6.17 8.25
CA LEU A 136 0.40 -6.00 9.14
C LEU A 136 -0.02 -7.32 9.77
N LEU A 137 -0.14 -8.39 8.95
CA LEU A 137 -0.63 -9.70 9.38
C LEU A 137 0.43 -10.59 10.03
N ARG A 138 1.73 -10.38 9.70
CA ARG A 138 2.82 -11.27 10.13
C ARG A 138 3.78 -10.65 11.15
N ARG A 139 3.87 -9.32 11.20
CA ARG A 139 4.90 -8.61 11.97
C ARG A 139 4.33 -7.62 12.99
N SER A 140 3.35 -6.76 12.60
CA SER A 140 2.74 -5.80 13.51
C SER A 140 1.79 -6.46 14.50
N TYR A 141 0.94 -7.34 14.00
CA TYR A 141 0.12 -8.26 14.78
C TYR A 141 0.13 -9.61 14.08
N ARG A 142 0.62 -10.64 14.75
CA ARG A 142 0.67 -11.98 14.16
C ARG A 142 -0.70 -12.63 14.24
N VAL A 143 -1.48 -12.50 13.18
CA VAL A 143 -2.82 -13.06 13.07
C VAL A 143 -2.78 -14.59 13.25
N GLN A 144 -3.66 -15.10 14.09
CA GLN A 144 -3.84 -16.51 14.37
C GLN A 144 -5.17 -17.01 13.81
N PRO A 145 -5.29 -18.30 13.47
CA PRO A 145 -6.58 -18.90 13.16
C PRO A 145 -7.57 -18.67 14.32
N GLY A 146 -8.80 -18.26 13.98
CA GLY A 146 -9.84 -17.93 14.94
C GLY A 146 -9.82 -16.48 15.48
N ASP A 147 -8.81 -15.67 15.15
CA ASP A 147 -8.87 -14.24 15.46
C ASP A 147 -10.00 -13.55 14.68
N THR A 148 -10.68 -12.62 15.33
CA THR A 148 -11.55 -11.66 14.64
C THR A 148 -10.81 -10.35 14.47
N VAL A 149 -10.75 -9.84 13.25
CA VAL A 149 -10.03 -8.60 12.89
C VAL A 149 -10.99 -7.57 12.32
N LEU A 150 -10.78 -6.29 12.63
CA LEU A 150 -11.50 -5.16 12.03
C LEU A 150 -10.58 -4.46 11.03
N LEU A 151 -11.05 -4.27 9.82
CA LEU A 151 -10.28 -3.68 8.73
C LEU A 151 -11.01 -2.49 8.10
N TYR A 152 -10.43 -1.30 8.18
CA TYR A 152 -10.95 -0.12 7.49
C TYR A 152 -10.60 -0.12 6.00
N ALA A 153 -11.43 0.60 5.22
CA ALA A 153 -11.31 0.70 3.76
C ALA A 153 -11.22 -0.66 3.06
N ALA A 154 -12.04 -1.62 3.50
CA ALA A 154 -11.97 -3.03 3.10
C ALA A 154 -12.14 -3.28 1.59
N ALA A 155 -12.80 -2.37 0.85
CA ALA A 155 -12.94 -2.41 -0.61
C ALA A 155 -11.82 -1.69 -1.38
N GLY A 156 -10.84 -1.11 -0.69
CA GLY A 156 -9.68 -0.45 -1.30
C GLY A 156 -8.56 -1.43 -1.68
N GLY A 157 -7.53 -0.94 -2.37
CA GLY A 157 -6.44 -1.80 -2.86
C GLY A 157 -5.75 -2.63 -1.77
N THR A 158 -5.33 -2.00 -0.66
CA THR A 158 -4.75 -2.72 0.48
C THR A 158 -5.81 -3.54 1.21
N GLY A 159 -7.04 -3.01 1.33
CA GLY A 159 -8.13 -3.66 2.04
C GLY A 159 -8.53 -5.00 1.42
N THR A 160 -8.73 -5.06 0.11
CA THR A 160 -9.10 -6.30 -0.60
C THR A 160 -8.00 -7.37 -0.50
N LEU A 161 -6.73 -6.97 -0.51
CA LEU A 161 -5.58 -7.85 -0.34
C LEU A 161 -5.51 -8.40 1.09
N LEU A 162 -5.59 -7.51 2.07
CA LEU A 162 -5.47 -7.83 3.48
C LEU A 162 -6.63 -8.71 3.95
N SER A 163 -7.86 -8.47 3.46
CA SER A 163 -9.03 -9.30 3.78
C SER A 163 -8.85 -10.74 3.32
N GLN A 164 -8.45 -10.94 2.04
CA GLN A 164 -8.23 -12.27 1.48
C GLN A 164 -7.12 -13.00 2.22
N TRP A 165 -6.02 -12.30 2.50
CA TRP A 165 -4.88 -12.89 3.20
C TRP A 165 -5.22 -13.25 4.65
N ALA A 166 -5.89 -12.36 5.40
CA ALA A 166 -6.34 -12.64 6.76
C ALA A 166 -7.31 -13.84 6.81
N ALA A 167 -8.24 -13.91 5.85
CA ALA A 167 -9.15 -15.06 5.72
C ALA A 167 -8.40 -16.37 5.42
N ALA A 168 -7.39 -16.33 4.52
CA ALA A 168 -6.52 -17.47 4.24
C ALA A 168 -5.70 -17.94 5.46
N LEU A 169 -5.45 -17.04 6.43
CA LEU A 169 -4.84 -17.36 7.74
C LEU A 169 -5.83 -17.94 8.74
N GLY A 170 -7.11 -18.07 8.39
CA GLY A 170 -8.16 -18.57 9.28
C GLY A 170 -8.76 -17.53 10.22
N ALA A 171 -8.56 -16.23 9.95
CA ALA A 171 -9.20 -15.15 10.69
C ALA A 171 -10.59 -14.83 10.15
N THR A 172 -11.48 -14.35 11.05
CA THR A 172 -12.76 -13.76 10.67
C THR A 172 -12.58 -12.26 10.45
N VAL A 173 -12.81 -11.78 9.22
CA VAL A 173 -12.60 -10.38 8.87
C VAL A 173 -13.92 -9.62 8.92
N ILE A 174 -13.99 -8.57 9.74
CA ILE A 174 -15.04 -7.56 9.71
C ILE A 174 -14.53 -6.36 8.92
N GLY A 175 -15.09 -6.14 7.73
CA GLY A 175 -14.69 -5.05 6.83
C GLY A 175 -15.49 -3.78 7.07
N VAL A 176 -14.82 -2.63 7.12
CA VAL A 176 -15.48 -1.31 7.17
C VAL A 176 -15.51 -0.69 5.79
N ALA A 177 -16.69 -0.30 5.33
CA ALA A 177 -16.92 0.27 3.99
C ALA A 177 -17.74 1.56 4.04
N GLY A 178 -17.50 2.46 3.09
CA GLY A 178 -18.19 3.75 3.01
C GLY A 178 -19.52 3.73 2.24
N SER A 179 -19.94 2.57 1.73
CA SER A 179 -21.24 2.39 1.05
C SER A 179 -21.60 0.92 0.96
N ALA A 180 -22.91 0.63 0.72
CA ALA A 180 -23.39 -0.74 0.55
C ALA A 180 -22.69 -1.47 -0.61
N ALA A 181 -22.48 -0.80 -1.75
CA ALA A 181 -21.78 -1.39 -2.89
C ALA A 181 -20.34 -1.76 -2.56
N LYS A 182 -19.62 -0.93 -1.77
CA LYS A 182 -18.27 -1.24 -1.29
C LYS A 182 -18.28 -2.36 -0.24
N ALA A 183 -19.33 -2.46 0.57
CA ALA A 183 -19.50 -3.57 1.51
C ALA A 183 -19.65 -4.92 0.79
N GLU A 184 -20.44 -4.98 -0.28
CA GLU A 184 -20.55 -6.18 -1.11
C GLU A 184 -19.21 -6.56 -1.74
N LEU A 185 -18.46 -5.57 -2.26
CA LEU A 185 -17.13 -5.82 -2.80
C LEU A 185 -16.17 -6.36 -1.73
N ALA A 186 -16.24 -5.84 -0.51
CA ALA A 186 -15.41 -6.33 0.60
C ALA A 186 -15.76 -7.79 0.96
N ARG A 187 -17.04 -8.17 0.98
CA ARG A 187 -17.47 -9.57 1.18
C ARG A 187 -16.94 -10.48 0.08
N ALA A 188 -17.04 -10.06 -1.18
CA ALA A 188 -16.50 -10.81 -2.32
C ALA A 188 -14.98 -11.03 -2.25
N HIS A 189 -14.27 -10.25 -1.40
CA HIS A 189 -12.83 -10.32 -1.19
C HIS A 189 -12.44 -10.81 0.22
N GLY A 190 -13.26 -11.62 0.86
CA GLY A 190 -12.86 -12.34 2.08
C GLY A 190 -13.31 -11.72 3.40
N CYS A 191 -14.07 -10.61 3.40
CA CYS A 191 -14.74 -10.16 4.61
C CYS A 191 -15.94 -11.07 4.91
N ALA A 192 -15.96 -11.68 6.09
CA ALA A 192 -17.09 -12.47 6.56
C ALA A 192 -18.29 -11.58 6.87
N GLU A 193 -18.01 -10.40 7.45
CA GLU A 193 -19.00 -9.40 7.83
C GLU A 193 -18.56 -8.00 7.38
N THR A 194 -19.52 -7.09 7.27
CA THR A 194 -19.22 -5.69 6.93
C THR A 194 -20.06 -4.73 7.75
N VAL A 195 -19.45 -3.58 8.11
CA VAL A 195 -20.10 -2.47 8.80
C VAL A 195 -19.86 -1.18 7.99
N LEU A 196 -20.87 -0.32 7.90
CA LEU A 196 -20.72 0.98 7.23
C LEU A 196 -20.01 1.97 8.16
N THR A 197 -19.19 2.86 7.57
CA THR A 197 -18.40 3.86 8.32
C THR A 197 -19.27 4.82 9.13
N ASP A 198 -20.46 5.17 8.61
CA ASP A 198 -21.42 6.10 9.16
C ASP A 198 -22.53 5.44 10.00
N ASP A 199 -22.42 4.16 10.27
CA ASP A 199 -23.37 3.43 11.10
C ASP A 199 -23.42 4.03 12.53
N PRO A 200 -24.56 4.48 13.01
CA PRO A 200 -24.69 5.10 14.33
C PRO A 200 -24.35 4.13 15.48
N ASP A 201 -24.54 2.82 15.26
CA ASP A 201 -24.25 1.75 16.22
C ASP A 201 -22.93 1.04 15.91
N PHE A 202 -22.01 1.69 15.20
CA PHE A 202 -20.78 1.09 14.69
C PHE A 202 -20.04 0.22 15.71
N VAL A 203 -19.68 0.78 16.87
CA VAL A 203 -18.91 0.08 17.91
C VAL A 203 -19.71 -1.10 18.45
N LYS A 204 -21.00 -0.89 18.73
CA LYS A 204 -21.89 -1.95 19.23
C LYS A 204 -21.95 -3.12 18.23
N LYS A 205 -22.18 -2.85 16.93
CA LYS A 205 -22.24 -3.87 15.89
C LYS A 205 -20.94 -4.65 15.78
N VAL A 206 -19.79 -3.96 15.75
CA VAL A 206 -18.48 -4.63 15.69
C VAL A 206 -18.30 -5.55 16.91
N ARG A 207 -18.65 -5.09 18.11
CA ARG A 207 -18.53 -5.89 19.33
C ARG A 207 -19.50 -7.07 19.34
N ASP A 208 -20.72 -6.91 18.86
CA ASP A 208 -21.70 -8.00 18.75
C ASP A 208 -21.21 -9.07 17.75
N LEU A 209 -20.74 -8.65 16.56
CA LEU A 209 -20.20 -9.56 15.54
C LEU A 209 -18.93 -10.30 15.99
N SER A 210 -18.14 -9.69 16.88
CA SER A 210 -16.87 -10.25 17.36
C SER A 210 -16.96 -10.95 18.71
N GLY A 211 -18.15 -11.07 19.31
CA GLY A 211 -18.33 -11.69 20.62
C GLY A 211 -17.69 -10.90 21.77
N GLY A 212 -17.67 -9.56 21.69
CA GLY A 212 -17.17 -8.68 22.75
C GLY A 212 -15.99 -7.79 22.41
N GLY A 213 -15.46 -7.90 21.21
CA GLY A 213 -14.39 -7.06 20.67
C GLY A 213 -13.38 -7.82 19.84
N VAL A 214 -12.77 -7.12 18.86
CA VAL A 214 -11.81 -7.71 17.93
C VAL A 214 -10.40 -7.84 18.52
N ALA A 215 -9.62 -8.79 18.02
CA ALA A 215 -8.23 -9.00 18.44
C ALA A 215 -7.31 -7.86 17.97
N VAL A 216 -7.55 -7.37 16.76
CA VAL A 216 -6.78 -6.30 16.14
C VAL A 216 -7.68 -5.42 15.27
N VAL A 217 -7.38 -4.11 15.25
CA VAL A 217 -7.93 -3.16 14.30
C VAL A 217 -6.82 -2.69 13.38
N TYR A 218 -7.04 -2.79 12.08
CA TYR A 218 -6.19 -2.23 11.03
C TYR A 218 -6.83 -0.95 10.50
N ASP A 219 -6.32 0.20 10.94
CA ASP A 219 -6.88 1.53 10.64
C ASP A 219 -5.96 2.31 9.70
N SER A 220 -6.44 2.54 8.47
CA SER A 220 -5.79 3.37 7.45
C SER A 220 -6.37 4.78 7.38
N ILE A 221 -7.40 5.10 8.17
CA ILE A 221 -8.15 6.36 8.10
C ILE A 221 -7.51 7.43 8.99
N GLY A 222 -7.26 7.11 10.25
CA GLY A 222 -6.56 8.00 11.19
C GLY A 222 -7.50 8.83 12.04
N ARG A 223 -7.42 10.17 11.95
CA ARG A 223 -8.10 11.11 12.84
C ARG A 223 -9.57 10.78 13.13
N ASP A 224 -10.37 10.52 12.09
CA ASP A 224 -11.82 10.39 12.23
C ASP A 224 -12.26 9.02 12.81
N THR A 225 -11.35 8.04 12.89
CA THR A 225 -11.69 6.66 13.27
C THR A 225 -10.97 6.17 14.51
N PHE A 226 -9.89 6.82 14.92
CA PHE A 226 -8.94 6.31 15.91
C PHE A 226 -9.61 5.90 17.23
N PHE A 227 -10.38 6.77 17.87
CA PHE A 227 -10.99 6.47 19.19
C PHE A 227 -12.07 5.40 19.09
N LYS A 228 -12.95 5.46 18.08
CA LYS A 228 -13.95 4.40 17.88
C LYS A 228 -13.32 3.05 17.54
N SER A 229 -12.14 3.06 16.91
CA SER A 229 -11.35 1.86 16.65
C SER A 229 -10.84 1.23 17.97
N LEU A 230 -10.37 2.06 18.91
CA LEU A 230 -9.97 1.59 20.24
C LEU A 230 -11.16 0.96 21.01
N ASP A 231 -12.37 1.52 20.86
CA ASP A 231 -13.58 1.02 21.52
C ASP A 231 -14.07 -0.33 20.93
N CYS A 232 -13.63 -0.69 19.71
CA CYS A 232 -13.94 -1.98 19.09
C CYS A 232 -13.06 -3.13 19.59
N LEU A 233 -11.94 -2.85 20.24
CA LEU A 233 -10.98 -3.87 20.66
C LEU A 233 -11.44 -4.64 21.90
N ARG A 234 -11.07 -5.93 21.96
CA ARG A 234 -11.13 -6.72 23.20
C ARG A 234 -10.03 -6.27 24.17
N ARG A 235 -10.09 -6.71 25.42
CA ARG A 235 -8.97 -6.52 26.37
C ARG A 235 -7.68 -7.07 25.77
N HIS A 236 -6.58 -6.33 25.93
CA HIS A 236 -5.26 -6.62 25.36
C HIS A 236 -5.24 -6.69 23.83
N GLY A 237 -6.29 -6.15 23.17
CA GLY A 237 -6.31 -6.04 21.70
C GLY A 237 -5.31 -5.03 21.18
N THR A 238 -5.00 -5.11 19.89
CA THR A 238 -3.99 -4.30 19.25
C THR A 238 -4.60 -3.31 18.25
N MET A 239 -4.31 -2.04 18.43
CA MET A 239 -4.58 -0.98 17.43
C MET A 239 -3.37 -0.83 16.53
N VAL A 240 -3.55 -1.08 15.24
CA VAL A 240 -2.54 -0.82 14.21
C VAL A 240 -3.04 0.33 13.34
N THR A 241 -2.56 1.54 13.61
CA THR A 241 -2.86 2.71 12.78
C THR A 241 -1.77 2.87 11.74
N PHE A 242 -2.07 2.65 10.45
CA PHE A 242 -1.06 2.60 9.39
C PHE A 242 -1.29 3.61 8.25
N GLY A 243 -2.33 4.44 8.35
CA GLY A 243 -2.62 5.49 7.38
C GLY A 243 -3.18 6.75 8.01
N ASN A 244 -3.32 7.80 7.20
CA ASN A 244 -3.83 9.12 7.59
C ASN A 244 -4.82 9.67 6.55
N ALA A 245 -5.70 8.82 6.00
CA ALA A 245 -6.61 9.23 4.92
C ALA A 245 -7.57 10.36 5.33
N SER A 246 -7.90 10.51 6.62
CA SER A 246 -8.67 11.64 7.17
C SER A 246 -7.82 12.68 7.91
N GLY A 247 -6.50 12.52 7.88
CA GLY A 247 -5.55 13.35 8.61
C GLY A 247 -4.86 12.61 9.76
N ALA A 248 -3.85 13.23 10.33
CA ALA A 248 -3.10 12.69 11.47
C ALA A 248 -3.99 12.60 12.72
N VAL A 249 -3.73 11.58 13.54
CA VAL A 249 -4.35 11.46 14.85
C VAL A 249 -3.83 12.55 15.77
N GLU A 250 -4.73 13.23 16.46
CA GLU A 250 -4.37 14.27 17.44
C GLU A 250 -3.64 13.66 18.65
N PRO A 251 -2.77 14.41 19.32
CA PRO A 251 -2.11 13.96 20.54
C PRO A 251 -3.15 13.50 21.60
N PHE A 252 -2.88 12.37 22.24
CA PHE A 252 -3.75 11.80 23.25
C PHE A 252 -2.98 11.23 24.44
N SER A 253 -3.66 11.06 25.58
CA SER A 253 -3.07 10.45 26.76
C SER A 253 -2.97 8.92 26.60
N PRO A 254 -1.82 8.28 26.92
CA PRO A 254 -1.70 6.81 26.97
C PRO A 254 -2.71 6.14 27.91
N MET A 255 -3.28 6.89 28.88
CA MET A 255 -4.34 6.38 29.76
C MET A 255 -5.60 5.94 29.00
N GLU A 256 -5.82 6.42 27.77
CA GLU A 256 -6.90 5.97 26.91
C GLU A 256 -6.78 4.47 26.58
N LEU A 257 -5.56 3.97 26.44
CA LEU A 257 -5.30 2.53 26.20
C LEU A 257 -5.57 1.70 27.47
N ALA A 258 -5.16 2.20 28.63
CA ALA A 258 -5.38 1.52 29.92
C ALA A 258 -6.89 1.41 30.24
N ARG A 259 -7.65 2.50 30.10
CA ARG A 259 -9.10 2.54 30.38
C ARG A 259 -9.91 1.59 29.52
N ARG A 260 -9.46 1.29 28.30
CA ARG A 260 -10.12 0.40 27.34
C ARG A 260 -9.67 -1.07 27.45
N GLY A 261 -8.92 -1.42 28.48
CA GLY A 261 -8.53 -2.80 28.73
C GLY A 261 -7.07 -3.11 28.40
N SER A 262 -6.17 -2.18 28.69
CA SER A 262 -4.72 -2.34 28.50
C SER A 262 -4.35 -2.70 27.06
N LEU A 263 -4.79 -1.85 26.13
CA LEU A 263 -4.62 -2.05 24.69
C LEU A 263 -3.16 -1.85 24.27
N HIS A 264 -2.78 -2.51 23.19
CA HIS A 264 -1.53 -2.25 22.48
C HIS A 264 -1.78 -1.26 21.32
N LEU A 265 -0.80 -0.41 21.04
CA LEU A 265 -0.83 0.52 19.92
C LEU A 265 0.49 0.48 19.16
N THR A 266 0.40 0.42 17.85
CA THR A 266 1.56 0.57 16.95
C THR A 266 1.23 1.45 15.75
N ARG A 267 2.26 2.22 15.27
CA ARG A 267 2.21 3.02 14.04
C ARG A 267 3.37 2.58 13.14
N PRO A 268 3.18 1.49 12.38
CA PRO A 268 4.25 0.91 11.58
C PRO A 268 4.46 1.68 10.26
N SER A 269 5.67 1.55 9.70
CA SER A 269 6.04 1.97 8.36
C SER A 269 6.50 0.76 7.55
N LEU A 270 5.96 0.57 6.35
CA LEU A 270 6.37 -0.53 5.47
C LEU A 270 7.89 -0.59 5.27
N PHE A 271 8.52 0.57 5.07
CA PHE A 271 9.94 0.63 4.69
C PHE A 271 10.89 0.14 5.79
N ASP A 272 10.45 0.17 7.06
CA ASP A 272 11.19 -0.42 8.17
C ASP A 272 11.12 -1.96 8.14
N PHE A 273 9.99 -2.51 7.70
CA PHE A 273 9.77 -3.96 7.61
C PHE A 273 10.37 -4.63 6.38
N ILE A 274 10.75 -3.85 5.36
CA ILE A 274 11.44 -4.32 4.16
C ILE A 274 12.82 -3.68 4.01
N ALA A 275 13.42 -3.23 5.10
CA ALA A 275 14.71 -2.54 5.09
C ALA A 275 15.84 -3.43 4.58
N THR A 276 15.81 -4.72 4.91
CA THR A 276 16.81 -5.68 4.44
C THR A 276 16.33 -6.43 3.19
N ARG A 277 17.29 -6.92 2.39
CA ARG A 277 17.00 -7.80 1.24
C ARG A 277 16.23 -9.05 1.68
N ALA A 278 16.62 -9.66 2.78
CA ALA A 278 15.97 -10.85 3.31
C ALA A 278 14.51 -10.63 3.67
N ASP A 279 14.18 -9.49 4.30
CA ASP A 279 12.79 -9.14 4.62
C ASP A 279 11.96 -8.86 3.36
N LEU A 280 12.53 -8.15 2.39
CA LEU A 280 11.89 -7.89 1.10
C LEU A 280 11.58 -9.22 0.37
N GLU A 281 12.53 -10.15 0.33
CA GLU A 281 12.35 -11.47 -0.29
C GLU A 281 11.34 -12.34 0.47
N ALA A 282 11.37 -12.32 1.79
CA ALA A 282 10.40 -13.05 2.60
C ALA A 282 8.97 -12.55 2.34
N GLY A 283 8.77 -11.22 2.34
CA GLY A 283 7.45 -10.63 2.09
C GLY A 283 6.96 -10.85 0.67
N THR A 284 7.81 -10.64 -0.33
CA THR A 284 7.44 -10.83 -1.74
C THR A 284 7.25 -12.30 -2.10
N GLY A 285 8.05 -13.20 -1.53
CA GLY A 285 7.91 -14.65 -1.72
C GLY A 285 6.56 -15.15 -1.24
N GLU A 286 6.13 -14.76 -0.02
CA GLU A 286 4.80 -15.12 0.51
C GLU A 286 3.68 -14.48 -0.31
N LEU A 287 3.80 -13.19 -0.68
CA LEU A 287 2.81 -12.49 -1.50
C LEU A 287 2.62 -13.17 -2.87
N PHE A 288 3.69 -13.41 -3.60
CA PHE A 288 3.61 -14.00 -4.94
C PHE A 288 3.18 -15.46 -4.89
N GLY A 289 3.54 -16.20 -3.83
CA GLY A 289 3.03 -17.54 -3.57
C GLY A 289 1.49 -17.54 -3.49
N LEU A 290 0.92 -16.72 -2.62
CA LEU A 290 -0.53 -16.61 -2.45
C LEU A 290 -1.27 -16.15 -3.72
N ILE A 291 -0.67 -15.26 -4.51
CA ILE A 291 -1.24 -14.85 -5.79
C ILE A 291 -1.21 -16.01 -6.79
N THR A 292 -0.10 -16.72 -6.89
CA THR A 292 0.06 -17.85 -7.82
C THR A 292 -0.85 -19.02 -7.46
N GLU A 293 -1.06 -19.28 -6.18
CA GLU A 293 -1.98 -20.29 -5.65
C GLU A 293 -3.45 -19.88 -5.76
N GLY A 294 -3.72 -18.62 -6.09
CA GLY A 294 -5.09 -18.07 -6.21
C GLY A 294 -5.78 -17.77 -4.87
N ALA A 295 -5.05 -17.89 -3.74
CA ALA A 295 -5.55 -17.55 -2.41
C ALA A 295 -5.76 -16.02 -2.25
N VAL A 296 -4.98 -15.23 -2.98
CA VAL A 296 -5.13 -13.79 -3.08
C VAL A 296 -5.23 -13.39 -4.54
N ARG A 297 -6.28 -12.65 -4.90
CA ARG A 297 -6.50 -12.12 -6.24
C ARG A 297 -6.38 -10.60 -6.23
N ILE A 298 -5.61 -10.08 -7.16
CA ILE A 298 -5.39 -8.63 -7.28
C ILE A 298 -6.52 -8.02 -8.10
N ALA A 299 -7.34 -7.21 -7.44
CA ALA A 299 -8.41 -6.46 -8.09
C ALA A 299 -7.85 -5.12 -8.59
N ILE A 300 -7.57 -5.00 -9.90
CA ILE A 300 -7.22 -3.72 -10.54
C ILE A 300 -8.53 -3.08 -10.99
N GLY A 301 -9.00 -2.10 -10.22
CA GLY A 301 -10.29 -1.44 -10.46
C GLY A 301 -10.24 -0.32 -11.49
N GLN A 302 -9.10 0.36 -11.62
CA GLN A 302 -8.94 1.51 -12.52
C GLN A 302 -7.56 1.52 -13.16
N ARG A 303 -7.53 2.07 -14.40
CA ARG A 303 -6.33 2.38 -15.16
C ARG A 303 -6.37 3.82 -15.65
N TYR A 304 -5.25 4.50 -15.60
CA TYR A 304 -5.10 5.85 -16.13
C TYR A 304 -3.77 5.94 -16.89
N PRO A 305 -3.70 6.72 -17.99
CA PRO A 305 -2.41 7.13 -18.51
C PRO A 305 -1.56 7.78 -17.39
N LEU A 306 -0.26 7.55 -17.38
CA LEU A 306 0.62 8.15 -16.36
C LEU A 306 0.56 9.68 -16.38
N SER A 307 0.39 10.28 -17.57
CA SER A 307 0.17 11.74 -17.74
C SER A 307 -1.09 12.26 -17.03
N ASP A 308 -2.09 11.38 -16.77
CA ASP A 308 -3.35 11.71 -16.09
C ASP A 308 -3.29 11.49 -14.57
N ALA A 309 -2.10 11.39 -13.98
CA ALA A 309 -1.92 11.13 -12.55
C ALA A 309 -2.70 12.12 -11.66
N ALA A 310 -2.86 13.37 -12.07
CA ALA A 310 -3.66 14.36 -11.35
C ALA A 310 -5.12 13.92 -11.18
N ARG A 311 -5.75 13.42 -12.26
CA ARG A 311 -7.12 12.89 -12.21
C ARG A 311 -7.18 11.63 -11.33
N ALA A 312 -6.23 10.72 -11.48
CA ALA A 312 -6.16 9.51 -10.66
C ALA A 312 -6.05 9.81 -9.17
N HIS A 313 -5.25 10.80 -8.76
CA HIS A 313 -5.17 11.29 -7.39
C HIS A 313 -6.50 11.88 -6.90
N GLY A 314 -7.14 12.72 -7.72
CA GLY A 314 -8.45 13.29 -7.40
C GLY A 314 -9.55 12.23 -7.22
N ASP A 315 -9.52 11.15 -8.02
CA ASP A 315 -10.46 10.03 -7.89
C ASP A 315 -10.19 9.19 -6.65
N LEU A 316 -8.92 8.97 -6.30
CA LEU A 316 -8.52 8.27 -5.08
C LEU A 316 -8.97 9.03 -3.82
N GLU A 317 -8.65 10.31 -3.71
CA GLU A 317 -9.02 11.18 -2.58
C GLU A 317 -10.53 11.39 -2.51
N GLY A 318 -11.20 11.48 -3.67
CA GLY A 318 -12.65 11.55 -3.79
C GLY A 318 -13.37 10.23 -3.49
N ARG A 319 -12.65 9.17 -3.09
CA ARG A 319 -13.20 7.83 -2.77
C ARG A 319 -14.00 7.21 -3.92
N ARG A 320 -13.68 7.57 -5.19
CA ARG A 320 -14.34 7.06 -6.40
C ARG A 320 -13.70 5.75 -6.91
N THR A 321 -12.61 5.32 -6.29
CA THR A 321 -11.86 4.11 -6.67
C THR A 321 -12.25 2.90 -5.82
N THR A 322 -12.02 1.70 -6.39
CA THR A 322 -12.11 0.40 -5.72
C THR A 322 -10.92 -0.48 -6.15
N GLY A 323 -10.49 -1.41 -5.30
CA GLY A 323 -9.32 -2.22 -5.60
C GLY A 323 -8.04 -1.38 -5.78
N ALA A 324 -7.08 -1.90 -6.53
CA ALA A 324 -5.86 -1.19 -6.87
C ALA A 324 -6.06 -0.28 -8.11
N THR A 325 -5.29 0.80 -8.18
CA THR A 325 -5.20 1.69 -9.34
C THR A 325 -3.80 1.59 -9.92
N ILE A 326 -3.68 1.45 -11.24
CA ILE A 326 -2.43 1.52 -11.96
C ILE A 326 -2.40 2.71 -12.92
N LEU A 327 -1.19 3.25 -13.12
CA LEU A 327 -0.87 4.26 -14.11
C LEU A 327 -0.04 3.57 -15.20
N GLU A 328 -0.39 3.85 -16.45
CA GLU A 328 0.26 3.27 -17.65
C GLU A 328 1.20 4.30 -18.24
N PRO A 329 2.53 4.04 -18.22
CA PRO A 329 3.54 4.94 -18.78
C PRO A 329 3.44 5.12 -20.28
#